data_0ad29411bf3384d97ccfc6c9462e0baa
#
_entry.id   0ad29411bf3384d97ccfc6c9462e0baa
#
_cell.length_a   1.000
_cell.length_b   1.000
_cell.length_c   1.000
_cell.angle_alpha   90.00
_cell.angle_beta   90.00
_cell.angle_gamma   90.00
#
_symmetry.space_group_name_H-M   'P 1'
#
loop_
_entity.id
_entity.type
_entity.pdbx_description
1 polymer ?
#
loop_
_entity_poly.entity_id
_entity_poly.type
_entity_poly.pdbx_seq_one_letter_code
_entity_poly.pdbx_strand_id
1 'polypeptide(L)'
;MDKTCILIVDDNPEIREIINVLLGGEGFEVSEAENGAQALTLIEQQDFDLIILDIMMPGPNGYQTCRKIRELSNAPILFLSARTKECDKTLGFSSGGDDYLA
;
A
#
# COMPACT_ATOMS: atom_id res chain seq x y z
N MET A 1 -11.95 20.35 8.12
CA MET A 1 -10.97 20.04 7.11
C MET A 1 -10.73 18.57 7.05
N ASP A 2 -10.79 18.01 5.85
CA ASP A 2 -10.61 16.59 5.69
C ASP A 2 -9.15 16.21 5.80
N LYS A 3 -8.91 15.12 6.49
CA LYS A 3 -7.56 14.59 6.59
C LYS A 3 -7.22 13.74 5.38
N THR A 4 -5.97 13.76 5.00
CA THR A 4 -5.49 12.86 3.97
C THR A 4 -5.49 11.43 4.52
N CYS A 5 -6.15 10.53 3.81
CA CYS A 5 -6.29 9.14 4.21
C CYS A 5 -5.27 8.27 3.51
N ILE A 6 -4.50 7.53 4.29
CA ILE A 6 -3.45 6.65 3.78
C ILE A 6 -3.71 5.23 4.23
N LEU A 7 -3.61 4.29 3.29
CA LEU A 7 -3.72 2.87 3.60
C LEU A 7 -2.34 2.23 3.53
N ILE A 8 -1.98 1.50 4.58
CA ILE A 8 -0.73 0.73 4.62
C ILE A 8 -1.08 -0.75 4.55
N VAL A 9 -0.50 -1.45 3.59
CA VAL A 9 -0.72 -2.89 3.40
C VAL A 9 0.61 -3.60 3.56
N ASP A 10 0.79 -4.29 4.68
CA ASP A 10 2.02 -5.00 5.00
C ASP A 10 1.68 -6.10 6.00
N ASP A 11 2.23 -7.29 5.82
CA ASP A 11 1.99 -8.40 6.74
C ASP A 11 2.78 -8.27 8.05
N ASN A 12 3.77 -7.38 8.10
CA ASN A 12 4.59 -7.18 9.29
C ASN A 12 3.98 -6.08 10.18
N PRO A 13 3.47 -6.44 11.37
CA PRO A 13 2.84 -5.44 12.23
C PRO A 13 3.80 -4.36 12.73
N GLU A 14 5.09 -4.68 12.85
CA GLU A 14 6.07 -3.68 13.29
C GLU A 14 6.25 -2.59 12.25
N ILE A 15 6.28 -2.99 10.98
CA ILE A 15 6.41 -2.02 9.88
C ILE A 15 5.16 -1.14 9.83
N ARG A 16 3.98 -1.75 9.93
CA ARG A 16 2.74 -0.98 9.93
C ARG A 16 2.72 0.03 11.08
N GLU A 17 3.14 -0.40 12.27
CA GLU A 17 3.15 0.47 13.44
C GLU A 17 4.10 1.65 13.25
N ILE A 18 5.31 1.40 12.76
CA ILE A 18 6.30 2.44 12.52
C ILE A 18 5.75 3.48 11.55
N ILE A 19 5.21 3.03 10.43
CA ILE A 19 4.68 3.94 9.42
C ILE A 19 3.47 4.69 9.96
N ASN A 20 2.61 4.01 10.70
CA ASN A 20 1.44 4.65 11.30
C ASN A 20 1.86 5.76 12.25
N VAL A 21 2.83 5.51 13.10
CA VAL A 21 3.32 6.52 14.04
C VAL A 21 3.90 7.73 13.30
N LEU A 22 4.72 7.47 12.29
CA LEU A 22 5.35 8.54 11.54
C LEU A 22 4.33 9.39 10.79
N LEU A 23 3.42 8.76 10.07
CA LEU A 23 2.44 9.48 9.27
C LEU A 23 1.34 10.09 10.14
N GLY A 24 0.93 9.38 11.19
CA GLY A 24 -0.05 9.92 12.13
C GLY A 24 0.47 11.18 12.81
N GLY A 25 1.77 11.22 13.10
CA GLY A 25 2.41 12.40 13.67
C GLY A 25 2.39 13.60 12.75
N GLU A 26 2.26 13.38 11.44
CA GLU A 26 2.17 14.45 10.46
C GLU A 26 0.73 14.87 10.17
N GLY A 27 -0.24 14.27 10.87
CA GLY A 27 -1.63 14.65 10.72
C GLY A 27 -2.41 13.84 9.71
N PHE A 28 -1.84 12.78 9.16
CA PHE A 28 -2.55 11.89 8.24
C PHE A 28 -3.43 10.91 8.99
N GLU A 29 -4.53 10.53 8.36
CA GLU A 29 -5.37 9.45 8.87
C GLU A 29 -4.91 8.15 8.25
N VAL A 30 -4.42 7.22 9.08
CA VAL A 30 -3.79 6.00 8.60
C VAL A 30 -4.63 4.79 8.94
N SER A 31 -4.89 3.96 7.92
CA SER A 31 -5.53 2.67 8.10
C SER A 31 -4.52 1.58 7.77
N GLU A 32 -4.66 0.42 8.39
CA GLU A 32 -3.73 -0.69 8.23
C GLU A 32 -4.45 -1.93 7.73
N ALA A 33 -3.80 -2.64 6.82
CA ALA A 33 -4.25 -3.94 6.36
C ALA A 33 -3.07 -4.90 6.42
N GLU A 34 -3.30 -6.12 6.88
CA GLU A 34 -2.22 -7.09 7.01
C GLU A 34 -2.07 -7.98 5.77
N ASN A 35 -3.02 -7.88 4.85
CA ASN A 35 -2.97 -8.64 3.61
C ASN A 35 -3.82 -7.96 2.54
N GLY A 36 -3.75 -8.50 1.32
CA GLY A 36 -4.47 -7.93 0.20
C GLY A 36 -5.99 -7.98 0.35
N ALA A 37 -6.52 -9.05 0.95
CA ALA A 37 -7.95 -9.18 1.14
C ALA A 37 -8.49 -8.09 2.06
N GLN A 38 -7.79 -7.81 3.15
CA GLN A 38 -8.18 -6.73 4.06
C GLN A 38 -8.09 -5.37 3.36
N ALA A 39 -7.04 -5.18 2.56
CA ALA A 39 -6.87 -3.94 1.83
C ALA A 39 -8.04 -3.69 0.89
N LEU A 40 -8.45 -4.69 0.15
CA LEU A 40 -9.58 -4.56 -0.78
C LEU A 40 -10.87 -4.26 -0.05
N THR A 41 -11.09 -4.88 1.10
CA THR A 41 -12.26 -4.60 1.91
C THR A 41 -12.31 -3.14 2.35
N LEU A 42 -11.17 -2.63 2.82
CA LEU A 42 -11.10 -1.23 3.26
C LEU A 42 -11.30 -0.27 2.10
N ILE A 43 -10.75 -0.59 0.94
CA ILE A 43 -10.89 0.26 -0.24
C ILE A 43 -12.34 0.33 -0.71
N GLU A 44 -13.09 -0.75 -0.53
CA GLU A 44 -14.52 -0.75 -0.85
C GLU A 44 -15.32 0.10 0.13
N GLN A 45 -14.82 0.29 1.35
CA GLN A 45 -15.53 1.01 2.40
C GLN A 45 -15.25 2.49 2.42
N GLN A 46 -14.07 2.91 1.96
CA GLN A 46 -13.69 4.31 1.96
C GLN A 46 -12.65 4.61 0.90
N ASP A 47 -12.53 5.88 0.56
CA ASP A 47 -11.52 6.33 -0.40
C ASP A 47 -10.21 6.63 0.31
N PHE A 48 -9.10 6.34 -0.35
CA PHE A 48 -7.77 6.66 0.15
C PHE A 48 -7.07 7.60 -0.82
N ASP A 49 -6.23 8.46 -0.26
CA ASP A 49 -5.44 9.41 -1.05
C ASP A 49 -4.09 8.82 -1.45
N LEU A 50 -3.64 7.83 -0.72
CA LEU A 50 -2.39 7.14 -1.00
C LEU A 50 -2.47 5.72 -0.44
N ILE A 51 -1.92 4.77 -1.17
CA ILE A 51 -1.84 3.38 -0.72
C ILE A 51 -0.37 2.98 -0.71
N ILE A 52 0.13 2.54 0.45
CA ILE A 52 1.49 2.03 0.59
C ILE A 52 1.38 0.51 0.65
N LEU A 53 2.00 -0.16 -0.29
CA LEU A 53 1.80 -1.58 -0.52
C LEU A 53 3.12 -2.34 -0.51
N ASP A 54 3.22 -3.32 0.38
CA ASP A 54 4.38 -4.23 0.42
C ASP A 54 4.19 -5.31 -0.64
N ILE A 55 5.17 -5.43 -1.52
CA ILE A 55 5.11 -6.41 -2.61
C ILE A 55 5.60 -7.80 -2.19
N MET A 56 6.13 -7.93 -1.00
CA MET A 56 6.72 -9.18 -0.52
C MET A 56 5.82 -9.93 0.45
N MET A 57 4.52 -9.66 0.43
CA MET A 57 3.59 -10.35 1.31
C MET A 57 3.37 -11.79 0.86
N PRO A 58 3.12 -12.72 1.81
CA PRO A 58 2.76 -14.10 1.46
C PRO A 58 1.38 -14.16 0.80
N GLY A 59 1.11 -15.25 0.08
CA GLY A 59 -0.14 -15.42 -0.65
C GLY A 59 -0.11 -14.64 -1.95
N PRO A 60 -1.23 -14.03 -2.34
CA PRO A 60 -1.23 -13.16 -3.51
C PRO A 60 -0.20 -12.05 -3.27
N ASN A 61 0.75 -11.93 -4.17
CA ASN A 61 1.83 -10.96 -3.97
C ASN A 61 1.34 -9.52 -4.18
N GLY A 62 2.20 -8.56 -3.83
CA GLY A 62 1.83 -7.16 -3.91
C GLY A 62 1.43 -6.70 -5.30
N TYR A 63 2.03 -7.27 -6.33
CA TYR A 63 1.69 -6.89 -7.71
C TYR A 63 0.27 -7.33 -8.08
N GLN A 64 -0.12 -8.53 -7.68
CA GLN A 64 -1.47 -9.01 -7.90
C GLN A 64 -2.49 -8.17 -7.13
N THR A 65 -2.16 -7.84 -5.90
CA THR A 65 -2.99 -6.97 -5.08
C THR A 65 -3.13 -5.60 -5.72
N CYS A 66 -2.05 -5.06 -6.25
CA CYS A 66 -2.06 -3.77 -6.93
C CYS A 66 -3.04 -3.77 -8.11
N ARG A 67 -3.06 -4.82 -8.91
CA ARG A 67 -3.98 -4.91 -10.03
C ARG A 67 -5.44 -4.89 -9.56
N LYS A 68 -5.74 -5.62 -8.50
CA LYS A 68 -7.09 -5.64 -7.94
C LYS A 68 -7.49 -4.28 -7.38
N ILE A 69 -6.54 -3.62 -6.72
CA ILE A 69 -6.79 -2.27 -6.19
C ILE A 69 -7.12 -1.31 -7.32
N ARG A 70 -6.42 -1.41 -8.46
CA ARG A 70 -6.67 -0.52 -9.60
C ARG A 70 -8.08 -0.67 -10.17
N GLU A 71 -8.71 -1.81 -9.99
CA GLU A 71 -10.10 -1.99 -10.40
C GLU A 71 -11.06 -1.20 -9.51
N LEU A 72 -10.64 -0.87 -8.28
CA LEU A 72 -11.50 -0.24 -7.29
C LEU A 72 -11.12 1.20 -6.99
N SER A 73 -9.90 1.61 -7.26
CA SER A 73 -9.39 2.91 -6.84
C SER A 73 -8.35 3.44 -7.80
N ASN A 74 -8.33 4.76 -7.95
CA ASN A 74 -7.31 5.47 -8.72
C ASN A 74 -6.26 6.11 -7.81
N ALA A 75 -6.26 5.81 -6.52
CA ALA A 75 -5.30 6.39 -5.58
C ALA A 75 -3.88 5.99 -5.97
N PRO A 76 -2.90 6.88 -5.82
CA PRO A 76 -1.51 6.55 -6.06
C PRO A 76 -1.08 5.38 -5.18
N ILE A 77 -0.29 4.48 -5.74
CA ILE A 77 0.24 3.34 -5.01
C ILE A 77 1.75 3.46 -4.94
N LEU A 78 2.26 3.46 -3.71
CA LEU A 78 3.68 3.52 -3.45
C LEU A 78 4.12 2.13 -2.96
N PHE A 79 5.00 1.49 -3.70
CA PHE A 79 5.48 0.17 -3.32
C PHE A 79 6.55 0.28 -2.25
N LEU A 80 6.38 -0.52 -1.19
CA LEU A 80 7.35 -0.65 -0.13
C LEU A 80 8.05 -2.00 -0.33
N SER A 81 9.37 -1.97 -0.49
CA SER A 81 10.12 -3.19 -0.69
C SER A 81 11.39 -3.15 0.15
N ALA A 82 11.58 -4.22 0.91
CA ALA A 82 12.81 -4.39 1.66
C ALA A 82 13.96 -4.82 0.76
N ARG A 83 13.66 -5.22 -0.45
CA ARG A 83 14.66 -5.68 -1.43
C ARG A 83 14.52 -4.89 -2.70
N THR A 84 15.45 -4.02 -2.92
CA THR A 84 15.45 -3.16 -4.08
C THR A 84 16.15 -3.83 -5.22
N LYS A 85 15.42 -4.44 -6.09
CA LYS A 85 15.98 -5.06 -7.29
C LYS A 85 15.40 -4.36 -8.51
N GLU A 86 16.19 -4.26 -9.54
CA GLU A 86 15.77 -3.61 -10.77
C GLU A 86 14.56 -4.33 -11.38
N CYS A 87 14.56 -5.65 -11.29
CA CYS A 87 13.43 -6.43 -11.81
C CYS A 87 12.14 -6.15 -11.06
N ASP A 88 12.23 -5.93 -9.76
CA ASP A 88 11.05 -5.61 -8.95
C ASP A 88 10.49 -4.26 -9.34
N LYS A 89 11.37 -3.31 -9.57
CA LYS A 89 10.99 -1.98 -9.99
C LYS A 89 10.20 -2.02 -11.31
N THR A 90 10.70 -2.79 -12.26
CA THR A 90 10.04 -2.95 -13.55
C THR A 90 8.67 -3.59 -13.38
N LEU A 91 8.59 -4.65 -12.58
CA LEU A 91 7.33 -5.35 -12.33
C LEU A 91 6.34 -4.44 -11.62
N GLY A 92 6.82 -3.59 -10.73
CA GLY A 92 5.98 -2.63 -10.04
C GLY A 92 5.25 -1.72 -11.01
N PHE A 93 5.97 -1.16 -11.98
CA PHE A 93 5.37 -0.31 -12.98
C PHE A 93 4.38 -1.07 -13.85
N SER A 94 4.71 -2.29 -14.25
CA SER A 94 3.83 -3.08 -15.10
C SER A 94 2.54 -3.49 -14.38
N SER A 95 2.52 -3.45 -13.07
CA SER A 95 1.34 -3.77 -12.27
C SER A 95 0.52 -2.55 -11.89
N GLY A 96 0.86 -1.37 -12.40
CA GLY A 96 0.10 -0.16 -12.17
C GLY A 96 0.53 0.66 -10.98
N GLY A 97 1.66 0.36 -10.38
CA GLY A 97 2.20 1.18 -9.32
C GLY A 97 2.71 2.50 -9.87
N ASP A 98 2.49 3.58 -9.13
CA ASP A 98 2.86 4.93 -9.56
C ASP A 98 4.27 5.30 -9.12
N ASP A 99 4.78 4.66 -8.08
CA ASP A 99 6.10 4.96 -7.56
C ASP A 99 6.68 3.72 -6.89
N TYR A 100 7.97 3.80 -6.58
CA TYR A 100 8.69 2.67 -6.02
C TYR A 100 9.53 3.15 -4.84
N LEU A 101 9.23 2.63 -3.66
CA LEU A 101 9.95 2.94 -2.44
C LEU A 101 10.93 1.82 -2.13
N ALA A 102 12.19 2.13 -2.18
CA ALA A 102 13.25 1.15 -1.99
C ALA A 102 13.81 1.20 -0.57
#